data_f5d4828ad6035b0d3cdfce4a624f6f56
#
_entry.id   f5d4828ad6035b0d3cdfce4a624f6f56
#
_cell.length_a   1.000
_cell.length_b   1.000
_cell.length_c   1.000
_cell.angle_alpha   90.00
_cell.angle_beta   90.00
_cell.angle_gamma   90.00
#
_symmetry.space_group_name_H-M   'P 1'
#
loop_
_entity.id
_entity.type
_entity.pdbx_description
1 polymer ?
#
loop_
_entity_poly.entity_id
_entity_poly.type
_entity_poly.pdbx_seq_one_letter_code
_entity_poly.pdbx_strand_id
1 'polypeptide(L)' 'MKESTKHRVKGKASEIKGKIKEHAGRAMGNRRMEREGKVEKAGGRVRKKAGDVTKVFEE' A
#
# COMPACT_ATOMS: atom_id res chain seq x y z
N MET A 1 7.61 -12.37 14.67
CA MET A 1 6.47 -11.59 14.13
C MET A 1 5.58 -12.51 13.33
N LYS A 2 4.27 -12.41 13.55
CA LYS A 2 3.33 -13.21 12.77
C LYS A 2 3.30 -12.75 11.33
N GLU A 3 3.07 -13.66 10.42
CA GLU A 3 3.06 -13.35 9.00
C GLU A 3 1.99 -12.32 8.61
N SER A 4 0.80 -12.41 9.21
CA SER A 4 -0.27 -11.44 8.98
C SER A 4 0.15 -10.03 9.37
N THR A 5 0.83 -9.87 10.51
CA THR A 5 1.34 -8.57 10.95
C THR A 5 2.37 -8.04 9.97
N LYS A 6 3.25 -8.92 9.48
CA LYS A 6 4.29 -8.55 8.51
C LYS A 6 3.66 -8.03 7.22
N HIS A 7 2.61 -8.69 6.72
CA HIS A 7 1.90 -8.24 5.52
C HIS A 7 1.21 -6.90 5.72
N ARG A 8 0.65 -6.68 6.89
CA ARG A 8 -0.01 -5.40 7.20
C ARG A 8 0.99 -4.25 7.23
N VAL A 9 2.15 -4.46 7.82
CA VAL A 9 3.22 -3.45 7.86
C VAL A 9 3.70 -3.12 6.46
N LYS A 10 3.95 -4.14 5.63
CA LYS A 10 4.38 -3.94 4.25
C LYS A 10 3.30 -3.22 3.42
N GLY A 11 2.04 -3.60 3.61
CA GLY A 11 0.93 -2.96 2.93
C GLY A 11 0.81 -1.50 3.30
N LYS A 12 0.95 -1.18 4.58
CA LYS A 12 0.89 0.20 5.06
C LYS A 12 2.04 1.04 4.49
N ALA A 13 3.23 0.48 4.45
CA ALA A 13 4.40 1.16 3.88
C ALA A 13 4.19 1.45 2.39
N SER A 14 3.67 0.48 1.63
CA SER A 14 3.37 0.65 0.21
C SER A 14 2.29 1.70 -0.02
N GLU A 15 1.27 1.72 0.85
CA GLU A 15 0.20 2.71 0.78
C GLU A 15 0.73 4.12 0.97
N ILE A 16 1.58 4.32 1.97
CA ILE A 16 2.19 5.62 2.25
C ILE A 16 3.08 6.05 1.10
N LYS A 17 3.91 5.13 0.61
CA LYS A 17 4.79 5.40 -0.52
C LYS A 17 3.99 5.80 -1.76
N GLY A 18 2.88 5.11 -2.02
CA GLY A 18 1.99 5.43 -3.12
C GLY A 18 1.39 6.81 -2.99
N LYS A 19 0.96 7.19 -1.78
CA LYS A 19 0.41 8.52 -1.53
C LYS A 19 1.45 9.61 -1.82
N ILE A 20 2.69 9.40 -1.40
CA ILE A 20 3.77 10.35 -1.63
C ILE A 20 4.00 10.52 -3.13
N LYS A 21 4.06 9.42 -3.88
CA LYS A 21 4.25 9.47 -5.33
C LYS A 21 3.07 10.14 -6.02
N GLU A 22 1.85 9.84 -5.58
CA GLU A 22 0.65 10.44 -6.16
C GLU A 22 0.67 11.96 -5.98
N HIS A 23 0.96 12.42 -4.77
CA HIS A 23 1.01 13.85 -4.48
C HIS A 23 2.17 14.53 -5.21
N ALA A 24 3.33 13.93 -5.22
CA ALA A 24 4.48 14.48 -5.91
C ALA A 24 4.23 14.56 -7.42
N GLY A 25 3.66 13.52 -7.99
CA GLY A 25 3.33 13.49 -9.40
C GLY A 25 2.33 14.59 -9.77
N ARG A 26 1.31 14.78 -8.94
CA ARG A 26 0.32 15.82 -9.16
C ARG A 26 0.94 17.22 -9.06
N ALA A 27 1.78 17.44 -8.06
CA ALA A 27 2.44 18.73 -7.85
C ALA A 27 3.40 19.07 -9.00
N MET A 28 4.06 18.06 -9.58
CA MET A 28 5.01 18.24 -10.66
C MET A 28 4.35 18.16 -12.04
N GLY A 29 3.06 17.86 -12.11
CA GLY A 29 2.37 17.64 -13.38
C GLY A 29 2.78 16.35 -14.05
N ASN A 30 3.35 15.40 -13.32
CA ASN A 30 3.80 14.11 -13.84
C ASN A 30 2.70 13.07 -13.67
N ARG A 31 1.88 12.90 -14.71
CA ARG A 31 0.75 11.98 -14.66
C ARG A 31 1.18 10.53 -14.49
N ARG A 32 2.34 10.17 -15.03
CA ARG A 32 2.85 8.80 -14.90
C ARG A 32 3.16 8.49 -13.45
N MET A 33 3.85 9.38 -12.77
CA MET A 33 4.18 9.22 -11.36
C MET A 33 2.91 9.20 -10.49
N GLU A 34 1.95 10.05 -10.80
CA GLU A 34 0.66 10.07 -10.10
C GLU A 34 -0.05 8.72 -10.22
N ARG A 35 -0.09 8.16 -11.42
CA ARG A 35 -0.70 6.84 -11.64
C ARG A 35 0.06 5.73 -10.92
N GLU A 36 1.39 5.77 -10.96
CA GLU A 36 2.20 4.80 -10.24
C GLU A 36 1.92 4.86 -8.74
N GLY A 37 1.78 6.06 -8.19
CA GLY A 37 1.44 6.24 -6.79
C GLY A 37 0.08 5.66 -6.44
N LYS A 38 -0.91 5.87 -7.30
CA LYS A 38 -2.25 5.30 -7.10
C LYS A 38 -2.24 3.79 -7.11
N VAL A 39 -1.47 3.19 -8.02
CA VAL A 39 -1.34 1.73 -8.11
C VAL A 39 -0.68 1.18 -6.86
N GLU A 40 0.41 1.79 -6.40
CA GLU A 40 1.09 1.36 -5.19
C GLU A 40 0.21 1.50 -3.95
N LYS A 41 -0.55 2.58 -3.86
CA LYS A 41 -1.48 2.80 -2.76
C LYS A 41 -2.56 1.72 -2.73
N ALA A 42 -3.15 1.41 -3.88
CA ALA A 42 -4.16 0.37 -3.99
C ALA A 42 -3.57 -1.00 -3.66
N GLY A 43 -2.37 -1.28 -4.16
CA GLY A 43 -1.67 -2.53 -3.87
C GLY A 43 -1.40 -2.69 -2.38
N GLY A 44 -1.01 -1.60 -1.71
CA GLY A 44 -0.79 -1.61 -0.27
C GLY A 44 -2.05 -1.91 0.51
N ARG A 45 -3.18 -1.33 0.10
CA ARG A 45 -4.47 -1.60 0.74
C ARG A 45 -4.89 -3.05 0.59
N VAL A 46 -4.73 -3.61 -0.61
CA VAL A 46 -5.04 -5.01 -0.86
C VAL A 46 -4.18 -5.92 0.01
N ARG A 47 -2.90 -5.63 0.09
CA ARG A 47 -1.96 -6.38 0.91
C ARG A 47 -2.32 -6.33 2.40
N LYS A 48 -2.70 -5.16 2.87
CA LYS A 48 -3.12 -4.98 4.26
C LYS A 48 -4.37 -5.79 4.57
N LYS A 49 -5.34 -5.79 3.66
CA LYS A 49 -6.57 -6.58 3.83
C LYS A 49 -6.28 -8.08 3.79
N ALA A 50 -5.38 -8.51 2.93
CA ALA A 50 -4.96 -9.91 2.88
C ALA A 50 -4.33 -10.33 4.21
N GLY A 51 -3.53 -9.46 4.80
CA GLY A 51 -2.95 -9.69 6.12
C GLY A 51 -4.00 -9.84 7.20
N ASP A 52 -5.04 -9.01 7.16
CA ASP A 52 -6.14 -9.08 8.13
C ASP A 52 -6.91 -10.40 8.00
N VAL A 53 -7.16 -10.86 6.77
CA VAL A 53 -7.82 -12.14 6.52
C VAL A 53 -6.98 -13.29 7.06
N THR A 54 -5.68 -13.27 6.81
CA THR A 54 -4.75 -14.28 7.31
C THR A 54 -4.76 -14.32 8.83
N LYS A 55 -4.83 -13.17 9.47
CA LYS A 55 -4.89 -13.08 10.93
C LYS A 55 -6.11 -13.82 11.49
N VAL A 56 -7.26 -13.69 10.84
CA VAL A 56 -8.48 -14.40 11.27
C VAL A 56 -8.27 -15.90 11.20
N PHE A 57 -7.62 -16.40 10.18
CA PHE A 57 -7.37 -17.83 10.02
C PHE A 57 -6.25 -18.36 10.91
N GLU A 58 -5.36 -17.52 11.37
CA GLU A 58 -4.24 -17.93 12.23
C GLU A 58 -4.66 -18.20 13.68
N GLU A 59 -5.82 -17.77 14.07
CA GLU A 59 -6.32 -18.06 15.41
C GLU A 59 -6.77 -19.51 15.50
#